data_64dce0fceb09bbdbaea0cbe1d67ecab3
#
_entry.id   64dce0fceb09bbdbaea0cbe1d67ecab3
#
_cell.length_a   1.000
_cell.length_b   1.000
_cell.length_c   1.000
_cell.angle_alpha   90.00
_cell.angle_beta   90.00
_cell.angle_gamma   90.00
#
_symmetry.space_group_name_H-M   'P 1'
#
loop_
_entity.id
_entity.type
_entity.pdbx_description
1 polymer ?
#
loop_
_entity_poly.entity_id
_entity_poly.type
_entity_poly.pdbx_seq_one_letter_code
_entity_poly.pdbx_strand_id
1 'polypeptide(L)'
;MHGDRGPYNIPALDDRDWGGGYLHTGQPNELWSYGEENYRIMKKYYDIRISMHDYIRDLYKEASENGSPLIRTMFYEFPDDKKCWELQEQYMFGSEYLVAPIFHLNEFEREVYLPEGRWEDTRDGKVYEGGQTIRAAAPIDSIPVFKKMA
;
A
#
# COMPACT_ATOMS: atom_id res chain seq x y z
N MET A 1 1.10 12.47 9.66
CA MET A 1 0.80 12.72 8.25
C MET A 1 0.69 14.22 8.08
N HIS A 2 1.41 14.79 7.15
CA HIS A 2 1.35 16.21 6.84
C HIS A 2 0.84 16.32 5.42
N GLY A 3 -0.29 16.90 5.25
CA GLY A 3 -0.90 17.16 3.96
C GLY A 3 -2.17 17.96 4.17
N ASP A 4 -2.50 18.75 3.20
CA ASP A 4 -3.71 19.54 3.23
C ASP A 4 -4.89 18.69 2.79
N ARG A 5 -5.90 18.63 3.64
CA ARG A 5 -7.22 18.15 3.27
C ARG A 5 -8.10 19.34 2.99
N GLY A 6 -8.00 19.86 1.78
CA GLY A 6 -8.92 20.91 1.34
C GLY A 6 -10.34 20.37 1.15
N PRO A 7 -11.39 21.09 1.53
CA PRO A 7 -12.71 20.76 1.06
C PRO A 7 -12.73 20.88 -0.47
N TYR A 8 -13.13 19.83 -1.15
CA TYR A 8 -13.19 19.73 -2.62
C TYR A 8 -14.02 20.81 -3.32
N ASN A 9 -14.64 21.73 -2.57
CA ASN A 9 -15.60 22.70 -3.09
C ASN A 9 -15.31 24.15 -2.68
N ILE A 10 -14.10 24.49 -2.25
CA ILE A 10 -13.73 25.91 -2.13
C ILE A 10 -13.21 26.35 -3.49
N PRO A 11 -13.85 27.34 -4.15
CA PRO A 11 -13.28 27.95 -5.34
C PRO A 11 -11.88 28.48 -5.00
N ALA A 12 -10.93 28.25 -5.87
CA ALA A 12 -9.63 28.91 -5.77
C ALA A 12 -9.86 30.41 -5.63
N LEU A 13 -9.30 31.03 -4.61
CA LEU A 13 -9.50 32.45 -4.33
C LEU A 13 -8.75 33.33 -5.33
N ASP A 14 -7.67 32.85 -5.90
CA ASP A 14 -6.94 33.43 -7.04
C ASP A 14 -5.97 32.40 -7.64
N ASP A 15 -5.34 32.75 -8.76
CA ASP A 15 -4.37 31.91 -9.48
C ASP A 15 -3.10 31.55 -8.67
N ARG A 16 -2.95 32.08 -7.46
CA ARG A 16 -1.80 31.84 -6.56
C ARG A 16 -2.12 30.84 -5.46
N ASP A 17 -3.32 30.29 -5.45
CA ASP A 17 -3.85 29.43 -4.39
C ASP A 17 -3.34 27.97 -4.44
N TRP A 18 -2.23 27.72 -5.09
CA TRP A 18 -1.65 26.39 -5.14
C TRP A 18 -0.20 26.39 -4.61
N GLY A 19 -0.10 26.26 -3.34
CA GLY A 19 1.17 26.07 -2.65
C GLY A 19 1.88 27.39 -2.26
N GLY A 20 1.81 27.75 -1.04
CA GLY A 20 2.58 28.85 -0.50
C GLY A 20 1.84 29.67 0.55
N GLY A 21 0.94 29.07 1.29
CA GLY A 21 0.36 29.69 2.47
C GLY A 21 -0.90 30.51 2.24
N TYR A 22 -1.41 30.52 1.04
CA TYR A 22 -2.68 31.17 0.68
C TYR A 22 -3.83 30.19 0.46
N LEU A 23 -3.53 28.89 0.48
CA LEU A 23 -4.55 27.86 0.43
C LEU A 23 -5.33 27.82 1.73
N HIS A 24 -6.63 28.00 1.65
CA HIS A 24 -7.55 27.67 2.74
C HIS A 24 -7.65 26.14 2.93
N THR A 25 -6.52 25.51 3.15
CA THR A 25 -6.35 24.08 3.31
C THR A 25 -6.28 23.68 4.76
N GLY A 26 -6.77 24.40 5.64
CA GLY A 26 -6.65 24.19 7.09
C GLY A 26 -7.53 23.07 7.66
N GLN A 27 -7.99 22.11 6.86
CA GLN A 27 -8.69 20.96 7.42
C GLN A 27 -7.68 20.02 8.11
N PRO A 28 -7.94 19.61 9.36
CA PRO A 28 -7.09 18.66 10.05
C PRO A 28 -6.87 17.38 9.24
N ASN A 29 -5.64 16.91 9.13
CA ASN A 29 -5.25 15.70 8.39
C ASN A 29 -4.52 14.69 9.27
N GLU A 30 -4.64 14.78 10.57
CA GLU A 30 -4.14 13.81 11.51
C GLU A 30 -5.04 12.57 11.54
N LEU A 31 -4.50 11.44 11.99
CA LEU A 31 -5.23 10.16 12.04
C LEU A 31 -6.59 10.29 12.75
N TRP A 32 -6.64 11.04 13.83
CA TRP A 32 -7.84 11.22 14.64
C TRP A 32 -8.89 12.17 14.03
N SER A 33 -8.54 12.93 13.00
CA SER A 33 -9.48 13.87 12.37
C SER A 33 -10.50 13.21 11.44
N TYR A 34 -10.37 11.92 11.20
CA TYR A 34 -11.26 11.14 10.32
C TYR A 34 -12.37 10.37 11.06
N GLY A 35 -12.54 10.61 12.36
CA GLY A 35 -13.47 9.90 13.20
C GLY A 35 -12.91 8.61 13.79
N GLU A 36 -13.56 8.13 14.86
CA GLU A 36 -13.03 7.06 15.71
C GLU A 36 -12.82 5.74 14.96
N GLU A 37 -13.76 5.35 14.09
CA GLU A 37 -13.66 4.12 13.32
C GLU A 37 -12.44 4.16 12.36
N ASN A 38 -12.33 5.22 11.57
CA ASN A 38 -11.20 5.40 10.66
C ASN A 38 -9.87 5.55 11.42
N TYR A 39 -9.89 6.22 12.57
CA TYR A 39 -8.71 6.31 13.43
C TYR A 39 -8.19 4.93 13.85
N ARG A 40 -9.06 4.02 14.27
CA ARG A 40 -8.66 2.66 14.66
C ARG A 40 -8.04 1.90 13.50
N ILE A 41 -8.65 1.99 12.32
CA ILE A 41 -8.13 1.34 11.11
C ILE A 41 -6.75 1.90 10.76
N MET A 42 -6.63 3.22 10.65
CA MET A 42 -5.36 3.85 10.30
C MET A 42 -4.26 3.61 11.33
N LYS A 43 -4.63 3.65 12.63
CA LYS A 43 -3.69 3.34 13.72
C LYS A 43 -3.15 1.91 13.62
N LYS A 44 -4.00 0.92 13.31
CA LYS A 44 -3.55 -0.46 13.07
C LYS A 44 -2.42 -0.52 12.03
N TYR A 45 -2.58 0.14 10.89
CA TYR A 45 -1.57 0.16 9.84
C TYR A 45 -0.33 0.99 10.21
N TYR A 46 -0.52 2.05 10.99
CA TYR A 46 0.60 2.79 11.56
C TYR A 46 1.44 1.90 12.48
N ASP A 47 0.80 1.13 13.37
CA ASP A 47 1.50 0.21 14.27
C ASP A 47 2.21 -0.92 13.49
N ILE A 48 1.59 -1.46 12.44
CA ILE A 48 2.23 -2.42 11.52
C ILE A 48 3.48 -1.78 10.89
N ARG A 49 3.39 -0.55 10.39
CA ARG A 49 4.54 0.16 9.83
C ARG A 49 5.67 0.32 10.85
N ILE A 50 5.36 0.62 12.10
CA ILE A 50 6.35 0.72 13.17
C ILE A 50 7.02 -0.63 13.41
N SER A 51 6.26 -1.72 13.44
CA SER A 51 6.83 -3.07 13.61
C SER A 51 7.75 -3.51 12.45
N MET A 52 7.58 -2.92 11.26
CA MET A 52 8.42 -3.17 10.08
C MET A 52 9.67 -2.27 10.02
N HIS A 53 9.98 -1.51 11.05
CA HIS A 53 11.05 -0.51 11.04
C HIS A 53 12.40 -1.07 10.56
N ASP A 54 12.82 -2.23 11.06
CA ASP A 54 14.11 -2.80 10.70
C ASP A 54 14.11 -3.30 9.25
N TYR A 55 13.05 -3.97 8.80
CA TYR A 55 12.87 -4.33 7.41
C TYR A 55 12.95 -3.12 6.46
N ILE A 56 12.25 -2.04 6.81
CA ILE A 56 12.28 -0.80 6.03
C ILE A 56 13.69 -0.20 5.99
N ARG A 57 14.43 -0.22 7.09
CA ARG A 57 15.83 0.24 7.12
C ARG A 57 16.73 -0.58 6.21
N ASP A 58 16.56 -1.89 6.19
CA ASP A 58 17.32 -2.77 5.31
C ASP A 58 17.01 -2.50 3.84
N LEU A 59 15.74 -2.23 3.50
CA LEU A 59 15.36 -1.79 2.15
C LEU A 59 15.98 -0.44 1.76
N TYR A 60 16.07 0.53 2.68
CA TYR A 60 16.77 1.79 2.42
C TYR A 60 18.26 1.60 2.20
N LYS A 61 18.89 0.69 2.93
CA LYS A 61 20.29 0.32 2.73
C LYS A 61 20.48 -0.30 1.36
N GLU A 62 19.64 -1.28 0.99
CA GLU A 62 19.64 -1.90 -0.34
C GLU A 62 19.47 -0.85 -1.45
N ALA A 63 18.53 0.08 -1.29
CA ALA A 63 18.31 1.16 -2.24
C ALA A 63 19.55 2.08 -2.41
N SER A 64 20.26 2.35 -1.32
CA SER A 64 21.47 3.17 -1.33
C SER A 64 22.66 2.45 -1.99
N GLU A 65 22.77 1.14 -1.83
CA GLU A 65 23.90 0.36 -2.29
C GLU A 65 23.78 -0.05 -3.77
N ASN A 66 22.59 -0.39 -4.23
CA ASN A 66 22.37 -0.97 -5.56
C ASN A 66 21.22 -0.34 -6.35
N GLY A 67 20.55 0.67 -5.81
CA GLY A 67 19.46 1.37 -6.50
C GLY A 67 18.11 0.63 -6.49
N SER A 68 17.96 -0.47 -5.75
CA SER A 68 16.71 -1.22 -5.69
C SER A 68 15.60 -0.39 -5.04
N PRO A 69 14.44 -0.18 -5.67
CA PRO A 69 13.36 0.58 -5.06
C PRO A 69 12.70 -0.20 -3.91
N LEU A 70 12.18 0.53 -2.92
CA LEU A 70 11.43 -0.08 -1.81
C LEU A 70 10.09 -0.64 -2.28
N ILE A 71 9.40 0.13 -3.13
CA ILE A 71 8.16 -0.30 -3.79
C ILE A 71 8.52 -0.72 -5.20
N ARG A 72 8.23 -1.97 -5.56
CA ARG A 72 8.64 -2.58 -6.81
C ARG A 72 7.42 -3.02 -7.61
N THR A 73 7.46 -2.81 -8.91
CA THR A 73 6.47 -3.44 -9.79
C THR A 73 6.64 -4.95 -9.78
N MET A 74 5.56 -5.68 -10.10
CA MET A 74 5.62 -7.13 -10.13
C MET A 74 6.68 -7.63 -11.13
N PHE A 75 6.79 -7.01 -12.30
CA PHE A 75 7.79 -7.39 -13.32
C PHE A 75 9.24 -7.07 -12.90
N TYR A 76 9.46 -6.13 -11.98
CA TYR A 76 10.80 -5.86 -11.44
C TYR A 76 11.30 -7.04 -10.61
N GLU A 77 10.44 -7.58 -9.76
CA GLU A 77 10.79 -8.69 -8.86
C GLU A 77 10.69 -10.06 -9.53
N PHE A 78 9.79 -10.21 -10.52
CA PHE A 78 9.55 -11.45 -11.26
C PHE A 78 9.62 -11.20 -12.78
N PRO A 79 10.81 -10.88 -13.34
CA PRO A 79 10.97 -10.48 -14.74
C PRO A 79 10.68 -11.62 -15.73
N ASP A 80 10.85 -12.87 -15.33
CA ASP A 80 10.63 -14.05 -16.15
C ASP A 80 9.16 -14.50 -16.18
N ASP A 81 8.34 -14.00 -15.24
CA ASP A 81 6.90 -14.28 -15.21
C ASP A 81 6.16 -13.25 -16.08
N LYS A 82 5.74 -13.69 -17.26
CA LYS A 82 5.05 -12.81 -18.23
C LYS A 82 3.78 -12.18 -17.68
N LYS A 83 3.06 -12.86 -16.77
CA LYS A 83 1.85 -12.32 -16.16
C LYS A 83 2.16 -11.11 -15.28
N CYS A 84 3.31 -11.07 -14.66
CA CYS A 84 3.75 -9.95 -13.84
C CYS A 84 3.95 -8.63 -14.61
N TRP A 85 4.09 -8.69 -15.94
CA TRP A 85 4.20 -7.51 -16.81
C TRP A 85 2.85 -6.82 -17.07
N GLU A 86 1.75 -7.53 -16.85
CA GLU A 86 0.39 -7.05 -17.10
C GLU A 86 -0.29 -6.53 -15.83
N LEU A 87 0.30 -6.77 -14.65
CA LEU A 87 -0.28 -6.42 -13.36
C LEU A 87 -0.04 -4.94 -13.02
N GLN A 88 -1.13 -4.19 -12.83
CA GLN A 88 -1.08 -2.75 -12.54
C GLN A 88 -1.51 -2.41 -11.11
N GLU A 89 -2.28 -3.27 -10.48
CA GLU A 89 -2.96 -2.97 -9.20
C GLU A 89 -2.42 -3.76 -8.01
N GLN A 90 -1.28 -4.37 -8.15
CA GLN A 90 -0.55 -5.02 -7.06
C GLN A 90 0.95 -4.75 -7.22
N TYR A 91 1.68 -4.77 -6.12
CA TYR A 91 3.09 -4.46 -6.12
C TYR A 91 3.84 -5.21 -5.02
N MET A 92 5.16 -5.24 -5.11
CA MET A 92 6.02 -5.74 -4.06
C MET A 92 6.52 -4.60 -3.17
N PHE A 93 6.50 -4.82 -1.87
CA PHE A 93 7.19 -3.99 -0.90
C PHE A 93 8.46 -4.73 -0.46
N GLY A 94 9.60 -4.28 -0.98
CA GLY A 94 10.82 -5.05 -1.00
C GLY A 94 10.66 -6.34 -1.79
N SER A 95 11.44 -7.37 -1.43
CA SER A 95 11.38 -8.69 -2.05
C SER A 95 10.45 -9.67 -1.33
N GLU A 96 9.93 -9.30 -0.14
CA GLU A 96 9.21 -10.23 0.72
C GLU A 96 7.69 -10.07 0.70
N TYR A 97 7.17 -8.86 0.52
CA TYR A 97 5.74 -8.59 0.70
C TYR A 97 5.07 -8.19 -0.61
N LEU A 98 4.07 -8.96 -1.02
CA LEU A 98 3.15 -8.60 -2.07
C LEU A 98 1.96 -7.86 -1.46
N VAL A 99 1.66 -6.68 -1.97
CA VAL A 99 0.59 -5.80 -1.48
C VAL A 99 -0.43 -5.61 -2.60
N ALA A 100 -1.70 -5.86 -2.30
CA ALA A 100 -2.80 -5.78 -3.25
C ALA A 100 -3.96 -4.93 -2.71
N PRO A 101 -3.85 -3.58 -2.73
CA PRO A 101 -4.87 -2.70 -2.20
C PRO A 101 -6.12 -2.66 -3.09
N ILE A 102 -7.24 -2.22 -2.54
CA ILE A 102 -8.45 -1.89 -3.30
C ILE A 102 -8.31 -0.49 -3.90
N PHE A 103 -8.61 -0.34 -5.18
CA PHE A 103 -8.57 0.93 -5.91
C PHE A 103 -9.95 1.47 -6.28
N HIS A 104 -11.00 0.64 -6.21
CA HIS A 104 -12.32 1.04 -6.63
C HIS A 104 -13.30 1.12 -5.45
N LEU A 105 -14.21 2.07 -5.53
CA LEU A 105 -15.21 2.31 -4.50
C LEU A 105 -16.18 1.11 -4.42
N ASN A 106 -16.52 0.72 -3.20
CA ASN A 106 -17.44 -0.40 -2.89
C ASN A 106 -16.94 -1.79 -3.32
N GLU A 107 -15.65 -1.96 -3.54
CA GLU A 107 -15.02 -3.26 -3.67
C GLU A 107 -14.53 -3.74 -2.30
N PHE A 108 -14.86 -4.98 -1.95
CA PHE A 108 -14.48 -5.62 -0.68
C PHE A 108 -13.75 -6.94 -0.88
N GLU A 109 -13.39 -7.23 -2.10
CA GLU A 109 -12.57 -8.38 -2.51
C GLU A 109 -11.91 -8.07 -3.84
N ARG A 110 -10.81 -8.76 -4.15
CA ARG A 110 -10.13 -8.62 -5.42
C ARG A 110 -9.40 -9.88 -5.84
N GLU A 111 -9.11 -9.99 -7.12
CA GLU A 111 -8.17 -10.97 -7.62
C GLU A 111 -6.73 -10.53 -7.33
N VAL A 112 -5.93 -11.48 -6.86
CA VAL A 112 -4.51 -11.32 -6.59
C VAL A 112 -3.75 -12.44 -7.27
N TYR A 113 -2.82 -12.10 -8.13
CA TYR A 113 -1.89 -13.06 -8.69
C TYR A 113 -0.72 -13.27 -7.74
N LEU A 114 -0.50 -14.48 -7.34
CA LEU A 114 0.67 -14.91 -6.56
C LEU A 114 1.67 -15.55 -7.53
N PRO A 115 2.85 -14.92 -7.76
CA PRO A 115 3.90 -15.53 -8.56
C PRO A 115 4.39 -16.85 -7.98
N GLU A 116 5.17 -17.60 -8.74
CA GLU A 116 5.69 -18.91 -8.32
C GLU A 116 6.41 -18.83 -6.96
N GLY A 117 6.20 -19.83 -6.12
CA GLY A 117 6.68 -19.90 -4.74
C GLY A 117 5.54 -20.10 -3.75
N ARG A 118 5.82 -19.90 -2.46
CA ARG A 118 4.83 -20.04 -1.38
C ARG A 118 4.58 -18.68 -0.73
N TRP A 119 3.31 -18.42 -0.43
CA TRP A 119 2.87 -17.13 0.06
C TRP A 119 1.97 -17.29 1.28
N GLU A 120 2.29 -16.60 2.36
CA GLU A 120 1.48 -16.53 3.57
C GLU A 120 0.64 -15.24 3.56
N ASP A 121 -0.68 -15.35 3.68
CA ASP A 121 -1.54 -14.21 3.95
C ASP A 121 -1.25 -13.71 5.37
N THR A 122 -0.74 -12.49 5.48
CA THR A 122 -0.32 -11.91 6.77
C THR A 122 -1.48 -11.62 7.72
N ARG A 123 -2.71 -11.76 7.25
CA ARG A 123 -3.92 -11.47 8.04
C ARG A 123 -4.40 -12.65 8.86
N ASP A 124 -4.27 -13.85 8.32
CA ASP A 124 -4.79 -15.09 8.94
C ASP A 124 -3.77 -16.24 8.97
N GLY A 125 -2.57 -16.03 8.38
CA GLY A 125 -1.52 -17.05 8.31
C GLY A 125 -1.78 -18.16 7.30
N LYS A 126 -2.80 -18.03 6.45
CA LYS A 126 -3.08 -19.03 5.43
C LYS A 126 -2.03 -19.04 4.34
N VAL A 127 -1.55 -20.23 4.01
CA VAL A 127 -0.52 -20.43 3.01
C VAL A 127 -1.13 -20.84 1.67
N TYR A 128 -0.61 -20.22 0.61
CA TYR A 128 -0.99 -20.49 -0.77
C TYR A 128 0.25 -20.90 -1.57
N GLU A 129 0.07 -21.85 -2.46
CA GLU A 129 1.04 -22.10 -3.53
C GLU A 129 0.91 -21.00 -4.58
N GLY A 130 2.04 -20.54 -5.12
CA GLY A 130 2.07 -19.54 -6.17
C GLY A 130 1.76 -20.10 -7.56
N GLY A 131 2.01 -19.27 -8.60
CA GLY A 131 1.67 -19.59 -10.00
C GLY A 131 0.16 -19.49 -10.28
N GLN A 132 -0.62 -18.86 -9.39
CA GLN A 132 -2.08 -18.81 -9.51
C GLN A 132 -2.65 -17.44 -9.16
N THR A 133 -3.87 -17.19 -9.61
CA THR A 133 -4.70 -16.07 -9.15
C THR A 133 -5.67 -16.57 -8.10
N ILE A 134 -5.72 -15.88 -6.98
CA ILE A 134 -6.66 -16.13 -5.88
C ILE A 134 -7.64 -14.98 -5.74
N ARG A 135 -8.78 -15.22 -5.12
CA ARG A 135 -9.71 -14.17 -4.70
C ARG A 135 -9.50 -13.88 -3.22
N ALA A 136 -9.09 -12.66 -2.91
CA ALA A 136 -8.78 -12.21 -1.57
C ALA A 136 -9.85 -11.23 -1.08
N ALA A 137 -10.47 -11.52 0.06
CA ALA A 137 -11.35 -10.57 0.73
C ALA A 137 -10.55 -9.34 1.19
N ALA A 138 -11.15 -8.17 1.06
CA ALA A 138 -10.53 -6.89 1.42
C ALA A 138 -11.58 -5.95 2.05
N PRO A 139 -12.10 -6.28 3.25
CA PRO A 139 -12.98 -5.37 3.98
C PRO A 139 -12.26 -4.05 4.26
N ILE A 140 -13.01 -3.00 4.56
CA ILE A 140 -12.50 -1.64 4.71
C ILE A 140 -11.32 -1.49 5.69
N ASP A 141 -11.24 -2.39 6.66
CA ASP A 141 -10.21 -2.41 7.69
C ASP A 141 -9.02 -3.33 7.35
N SER A 142 -8.96 -3.87 6.12
CA SER A 142 -7.99 -4.90 5.75
C SER A 142 -7.47 -4.74 4.33
N ILE A 143 -6.16 -4.70 4.18
CA ILE A 143 -5.46 -4.75 2.90
C ILE A 143 -4.90 -6.15 2.70
N PRO A 144 -5.16 -6.83 1.57
CA PRO A 144 -4.49 -8.08 1.25
C PRO A 144 -2.97 -7.89 1.12
N VAL A 145 -2.23 -8.56 1.99
CA VAL A 145 -0.77 -8.56 2.00
C VAL A 145 -0.30 -10.00 2.18
N PHE A 146 0.57 -10.44 1.28
CA PHE A 146 1.12 -11.79 1.28
C PHE A 146 2.62 -11.74 1.47
N LYS A 147 3.12 -12.50 2.44
CA LYS A 147 4.55 -12.64 2.67
C LYS A 147 5.10 -13.84 1.91
N LYS A 148 6.16 -13.63 1.13
CA LYS A 148 6.87 -14.71 0.47
C LYS A 148 7.56 -15.59 1.52
N MET A 149 7.35 -16.88 1.43
CA MET A 149 8.00 -17.86 2.29
C MET A 149 9.30 -18.34 1.65
N ALA A 150 10.29 -18.63 2.49
CA ALA A 150 11.56 -19.21 2.06
C ALA A 150 11.39 -20.64 1.52
#